data_1caee1c0ac19463c156280b880953d6b
#
_entry.id   1caee1c0ac19463c156280b880953d6b
#
_cell.length_a   1.000
_cell.length_b   1.000
_cell.length_c   1.000
_cell.angle_alpha   90.00
_cell.angle_beta   90.00
_cell.angle_gamma   90.00
#
_symmetry.space_group_name_H-M   'P 1'
#
loop_
_entity.id
_entity.type
_entity.pdbx_description
1 polymer ?
#
loop_
_entity_poly.entity_id
_entity_poly.type
_entity_poly.pdbx_seq_one_letter_code
_entity_poly.pdbx_strand_id
1 'polypeptide(L)'
;VLAPSTDTAEIFRLVEQERVTVIAAVVPLISAWLASDEPKRFDHSSLKVVQNGGARLAPELRQRLIDELGCTPQEIYGTAEGLINMTRLDDPLELILHSSGRPVCEDDEIAVVDDDGREVPDGEAGELITRGPYTIRGYYRAPEKNTEAFTADGFYRMGDIVRKWGRNIQAEGRRKDLINRGGEKISCEEVENFIHRHPAVKSACLVAMPDAVFGEKACAFVILREGESLTFEGLTTFLRGLQIASYKLPERLEVVTQFPLSPVGKILKRELRDAIAA
;
A
#
# COMPACT_ATOMS: atom_id res chain seq x y z
N VAL A 1 -19.22 3.84 17.70
CA VAL A 1 -20.04 4.71 16.82
C VAL A 1 -19.88 4.24 15.39
N LEU A 2 -20.95 4.17 14.62
CA LEU A 2 -20.91 3.88 13.19
C LEU A 2 -21.36 5.13 12.44
N ALA A 3 -20.51 5.63 11.53
CA ALA A 3 -20.89 6.73 10.65
C ALA A 3 -21.87 6.21 9.59
N PRO A 4 -22.97 6.94 9.31
CA PRO A 4 -23.97 6.52 8.32
C PRO A 4 -23.48 6.74 6.88
N SER A 5 -22.42 7.51 6.69
CA SER A 5 -21.83 7.82 5.37
C SER A 5 -20.33 8.01 5.46
N THR A 6 -19.68 8.18 4.32
CA THR A 6 -18.24 8.52 4.19
C THR A 6 -18.01 10.02 4.02
N ASP A 7 -19.03 10.83 4.21
CA ASP A 7 -18.93 12.29 4.15
C ASP A 7 -18.02 12.83 5.27
N THR A 8 -17.06 13.68 4.92
CA THR A 8 -16.04 14.17 5.85
C THR A 8 -16.67 15.00 6.98
N ALA A 9 -17.61 15.89 6.67
CA ALA A 9 -18.26 16.74 7.68
C ALA A 9 -19.06 15.90 8.66
N GLU A 10 -19.79 14.90 8.16
CA GLU A 10 -20.58 13.99 9.00
C GLU A 10 -19.69 13.16 9.95
N ILE A 11 -18.55 12.66 9.45
CA ILE A 11 -17.58 11.90 10.25
C ILE A 11 -17.01 12.78 11.37
N PHE A 12 -16.53 13.99 11.04
CA PHE A 12 -15.92 14.86 12.05
C PHE A 12 -16.94 15.47 13.03
N ARG A 13 -18.18 15.67 12.60
CA ARG A 13 -19.29 15.98 13.50
C ARG A 13 -19.50 14.86 14.55
N LEU A 14 -19.45 13.60 14.13
CA LEU A 14 -19.54 12.46 15.06
C LEU A 14 -18.30 12.34 15.96
N VAL A 15 -17.10 12.63 15.44
CA VAL A 15 -15.87 12.67 16.26
C VAL A 15 -16.02 13.67 17.41
N GLU A 16 -16.53 14.86 17.12
CA GLU A 16 -16.77 15.88 18.14
C GLU A 16 -17.84 15.47 19.14
N GLN A 17 -19.04 15.06 18.65
CA GLN A 17 -20.19 14.74 19.49
C GLN A 17 -19.96 13.55 20.42
N GLU A 18 -19.36 12.50 19.89
CA GLU A 18 -19.16 11.22 20.60
C GLU A 18 -17.79 11.13 21.28
N ARG A 19 -16.97 12.19 21.15
CA ARG A 19 -15.60 12.23 21.70
C ARG A 19 -14.78 11.01 21.27
N VAL A 20 -14.83 10.68 19.96
CA VAL A 20 -14.18 9.51 19.39
C VAL A 20 -12.67 9.62 19.58
N THR A 21 -12.05 8.54 20.08
CA THR A 21 -10.61 8.49 20.36
C THR A 21 -9.82 7.69 19.31
N VAL A 22 -10.47 6.73 18.67
CA VAL A 22 -9.85 5.86 17.63
C VAL A 22 -10.82 5.74 16.47
N ILE A 23 -10.32 5.88 15.25
CA ILE A 23 -11.08 5.67 14.03
C ILE A 23 -10.31 4.77 13.07
N ALA A 24 -10.98 3.79 12.47
CA ALA A 24 -10.42 2.98 11.38
C ALA A 24 -10.91 3.52 10.04
N ALA A 25 -9.98 3.79 9.12
CA ALA A 25 -10.30 4.36 7.82
C ALA A 25 -9.38 3.79 6.72
N VAL A 26 -9.90 3.71 5.51
CA VAL A 26 -9.13 3.35 4.32
C VAL A 26 -8.41 4.57 3.76
N VAL A 27 -7.32 4.32 3.02
CA VAL A 27 -6.46 5.38 2.46
C VAL A 27 -7.22 6.45 1.68
N PRO A 28 -8.20 6.14 0.79
CA PRO A 28 -8.95 7.18 0.07
C PRO A 28 -9.73 8.11 0.99
N LEU A 29 -10.26 7.60 2.10
CA LEU A 29 -11.01 8.40 3.06
C LEU A 29 -10.08 9.35 3.83
N ILE A 30 -8.94 8.83 4.30
CA ILE A 30 -7.89 9.65 4.94
C ILE A 30 -7.42 10.76 3.99
N SER A 31 -7.16 10.42 2.73
CA SER A 31 -6.75 11.40 1.71
C SER A 31 -7.81 12.49 1.50
N ALA A 32 -9.10 12.14 1.52
CA ALA A 32 -10.19 13.10 1.41
C ALA A 32 -10.24 14.04 2.62
N TRP A 33 -10.05 13.52 3.85
CA TRP A 33 -9.98 14.36 5.05
C TRP A 33 -8.86 15.39 4.98
N LEU A 34 -7.65 14.94 4.60
CA LEU A 34 -6.48 15.80 4.50
C LEU A 34 -6.54 16.78 3.30
N ALA A 35 -7.37 16.51 2.30
CA ALA A 35 -7.58 17.43 1.16
C ALA A 35 -8.69 18.46 1.41
N SER A 36 -9.39 18.39 2.55
CA SER A 36 -10.53 19.23 2.90
C SER A 36 -10.25 20.08 4.13
N ASP A 37 -10.88 21.26 4.22
CA ASP A 37 -10.90 22.05 5.44
C ASP A 37 -12.01 21.66 6.43
N GLU A 38 -12.86 20.69 6.07
CA GLU A 38 -13.95 20.23 6.93
C GLU A 38 -13.50 19.76 8.32
N PRO A 39 -12.40 18.99 8.48
CA PRO A 39 -11.93 18.57 9.82
C PRO A 39 -11.68 19.75 10.76
N LYS A 40 -11.21 20.89 10.23
CA LYS A 40 -10.90 22.09 11.02
C LYS A 40 -12.14 22.78 11.61
N ARG A 41 -13.34 22.44 11.14
CA ARG A 41 -14.61 23.03 11.59
C ARG A 41 -15.17 22.37 12.85
N PHE A 42 -14.58 21.25 13.27
CA PHE A 42 -15.05 20.43 14.39
C PHE A 42 -13.96 20.24 15.44
N ASP A 43 -14.34 20.13 16.71
CA ASP A 43 -13.41 19.74 17.78
C ASP A 43 -13.06 18.24 17.67
N HIS A 44 -11.91 17.95 17.12
CA HIS A 44 -11.36 16.60 17.03
C HIS A 44 -10.24 16.31 18.05
N SER A 45 -10.09 17.12 19.08
CA SER A 45 -9.05 16.97 20.13
C SER A 45 -9.10 15.65 20.88
N SER A 46 -10.25 14.97 20.85
CA SER A 46 -10.42 13.63 21.42
C SER A 46 -9.77 12.54 20.58
N LEU A 47 -9.60 12.75 19.25
CA LEU A 47 -9.03 11.76 18.35
C LEU A 47 -7.56 11.55 18.64
N LYS A 48 -7.17 10.32 18.99
CA LYS A 48 -5.80 9.94 19.34
C LYS A 48 -5.14 9.07 18.29
N VAL A 49 -5.93 8.22 17.63
CA VAL A 49 -5.40 7.22 16.70
C VAL A 49 -6.26 7.16 15.45
N VAL A 50 -5.62 7.21 14.29
CA VAL A 50 -6.21 6.85 13.00
C VAL A 50 -5.57 5.56 12.53
N GLN A 51 -6.36 4.48 12.52
CA GLN A 51 -5.93 3.18 12.00
C GLN A 51 -6.21 3.11 10.51
N ASN A 52 -5.22 2.67 9.72
CA ASN A 52 -5.42 2.39 8.31
C ASN A 52 -5.02 0.95 7.98
N GLY A 53 -5.70 0.37 7.01
CA GLY A 53 -5.43 -0.98 6.54
C GLY A 53 -5.96 -1.20 5.13
N GLY A 54 -5.60 -2.35 4.54
CA GLY A 54 -6.00 -2.74 3.19
C GLY A 54 -5.14 -2.17 2.06
N ALA A 55 -4.45 -1.05 2.31
CA ALA A 55 -3.38 -0.49 1.48
C ALA A 55 -2.46 0.33 2.40
N ARG A 56 -1.19 0.42 2.02
CA ARG A 56 -0.21 1.21 2.77
C ARG A 56 -0.52 2.70 2.65
N LEU A 57 -0.54 3.40 3.78
CA LEU A 57 -0.64 4.87 3.80
C LEU A 57 0.76 5.47 3.59
N ALA A 58 0.90 6.38 2.62
CA ALA A 58 2.17 7.03 2.33
C ALA A 58 2.72 7.78 3.55
N PRO A 59 4.05 7.78 3.78
CA PRO A 59 4.67 8.47 4.93
C PRO A 59 4.28 9.93 5.05
N GLU A 60 4.15 10.63 3.93
CA GLU A 60 3.74 12.03 3.86
C GLU A 60 2.32 12.23 4.43
N LEU A 61 1.40 11.32 4.14
CA LEU A 61 0.02 11.38 4.68
C LEU A 61 -0.01 11.00 6.16
N ARG A 62 0.85 10.08 6.60
CA ARG A 62 1.00 9.75 8.03
C ARG A 62 1.53 10.96 8.80
N GLN A 63 2.53 11.66 8.27
CA GLN A 63 3.05 12.89 8.88
C GLN A 63 1.95 13.96 8.96
N ARG A 64 1.17 14.14 7.89
CA ARG A 64 0.06 15.10 7.88
C ARG A 64 -1.03 14.77 8.90
N LEU A 65 -1.34 13.50 9.15
CA LEU A 65 -2.27 13.11 10.23
C LEU A 65 -1.76 13.58 11.60
N ILE A 66 -0.45 13.50 11.85
CA ILE A 66 0.17 13.98 13.07
C ILE A 66 0.08 15.51 13.15
N ASP A 67 0.48 16.19 12.08
CA ASP A 67 0.63 17.66 12.07
C ASP A 67 -0.72 18.39 12.03
N GLU A 68 -1.69 17.86 11.27
CA GLU A 68 -2.95 18.55 11.01
C GLU A 68 -4.10 18.08 11.94
N LEU A 69 -4.12 16.80 12.34
CA LEU A 69 -5.17 16.23 13.18
C LEU A 69 -4.70 15.88 14.60
N GLY A 70 -3.40 15.98 14.90
CA GLY A 70 -2.84 15.73 16.22
C GLY A 70 -2.99 14.28 16.69
N CYS A 71 -3.14 13.33 15.77
CA CYS A 71 -3.36 11.92 16.07
C CYS A 71 -2.21 11.03 15.59
N THR A 72 -2.04 9.86 16.21
CA THR A 72 -1.03 8.88 15.79
C THR A 72 -1.60 8.00 14.67
N PRO A 73 -0.99 7.98 13.48
CA PRO A 73 -1.33 7.00 12.46
C PRO A 73 -0.87 5.61 12.88
N GLN A 74 -1.74 4.62 12.80
CA GLN A 74 -1.42 3.23 13.09
C GLN A 74 -1.69 2.37 11.85
N GLU A 75 -0.60 1.89 11.24
CA GLU A 75 -0.69 0.96 10.11
C GLU A 75 -1.11 -0.41 10.58
N ILE A 76 -2.10 -1.00 9.89
CA ILE A 76 -2.53 -2.38 10.04
C ILE A 76 -2.25 -3.10 8.72
N TYR A 77 -1.35 -4.06 8.74
CA TYR A 77 -0.99 -4.89 7.60
C TYR A 77 -1.28 -6.36 7.93
N GLY A 78 -1.98 -7.05 7.04
CA GLY A 78 -2.25 -8.47 7.24
C GLY A 78 -3.19 -9.06 6.19
N THR A 79 -3.48 -10.34 6.35
CA THR A 79 -4.41 -11.09 5.50
C THR A 79 -5.41 -11.86 6.33
N ALA A 80 -6.54 -12.22 5.71
CA ALA A 80 -7.56 -13.05 6.35
C ALA A 80 -7.06 -14.49 6.62
N GLU A 81 -6.05 -14.92 5.89
CA GLU A 81 -5.42 -16.23 6.03
C GLU A 81 -4.56 -16.36 7.30
N GLY A 82 -4.16 -15.27 7.87
CA GLY A 82 -3.34 -15.21 9.09
C GLY A 82 -2.22 -14.18 8.95
N LEU A 83 -1.64 -13.75 9.99
CA LEU A 83 -0.75 -12.62 10.23
C LEU A 83 -1.51 -11.29 10.23
N ILE A 84 -1.42 -10.64 11.37
CA ILE A 84 -1.77 -9.23 11.52
C ILE A 84 -0.56 -8.52 12.12
N ASN A 85 -0.01 -7.58 11.38
CA ASN A 85 1.02 -6.66 11.85
C ASN A 85 0.40 -5.31 12.15
N MET A 86 0.92 -4.62 13.14
CA MET A 86 0.56 -3.24 13.46
C MET A 86 1.79 -2.47 13.89
N THR A 87 1.89 -1.20 13.54
CA THR A 87 2.76 -0.26 14.25
C THR A 87 2.25 -0.09 15.67
N ARG A 88 3.13 0.16 16.63
CA ARG A 88 2.73 0.43 18.03
C ARG A 88 2.67 1.95 18.24
N LEU A 89 1.80 2.38 19.16
CA LEU A 89 1.59 3.80 19.43
C LEU A 89 2.81 4.47 20.08
N ASP A 90 3.67 3.69 20.69
CA ASP A 90 4.92 4.08 21.35
C ASP A 90 6.17 3.77 20.50
N ASP A 91 5.99 3.32 19.25
CA ASP A 91 7.11 3.15 18.32
C ASP A 91 7.78 4.50 18.03
N PRO A 92 9.10 4.53 17.76
CA PRO A 92 9.76 5.70 17.22
C PRO A 92 9.08 6.23 15.96
N LEU A 93 9.08 7.55 15.75
CA LEU A 93 8.43 8.21 14.62
C LEU A 93 8.82 7.58 13.27
N GLU A 94 10.07 7.22 13.10
CA GLU A 94 10.58 6.54 11.90
C GLU A 94 9.82 5.24 11.59
N LEU A 95 9.56 4.42 12.61
CA LEU A 95 8.77 3.20 12.43
C LEU A 95 7.29 3.49 12.18
N ILE A 96 6.73 4.49 12.86
CA ILE A 96 5.34 4.93 12.64
C ILE A 96 5.15 5.38 11.18
N LEU A 97 6.11 6.11 10.62
CA LEU A 97 6.01 6.65 9.27
C LEU A 97 6.32 5.61 8.17
N HIS A 98 7.31 4.77 8.36
CA HIS A 98 7.88 3.97 7.28
C HIS A 98 7.62 2.46 7.38
N SER A 99 7.28 1.93 8.55
CA SER A 99 7.06 0.50 8.75
C SER A 99 5.60 0.11 8.48
N SER A 100 5.40 -1.18 8.16
CA SER A 100 4.09 -1.85 8.16
C SER A 100 3.87 -2.61 9.48
N GLY A 101 4.64 -2.27 10.51
CA GLY A 101 4.55 -2.81 11.85
C GLY A 101 5.18 -4.19 12.02
N ARG A 102 4.87 -4.80 13.15
CA ARG A 102 5.30 -6.13 13.55
C ARG A 102 4.11 -6.98 13.99
N PRO A 103 4.23 -8.32 14.04
CA PRO A 103 3.15 -9.21 14.44
C PRO A 103 2.50 -8.79 15.75
N VAL A 104 1.16 -8.83 15.81
CA VAL A 104 0.41 -8.55 17.05
C VAL A 104 0.46 -9.72 18.01
N CYS A 105 0.59 -10.94 17.51
CA CYS A 105 0.81 -12.13 18.30
C CYS A 105 2.32 -12.45 18.37
N GLU A 106 2.82 -12.72 19.58
CA GLU A 106 4.23 -13.06 19.76
C GLU A 106 4.58 -14.43 19.18
N ASP A 107 3.61 -15.33 19.12
CA ASP A 107 3.75 -16.67 18.56
C ASP A 107 3.67 -16.71 17.02
N ASP A 108 3.44 -15.58 16.35
CA ASP A 108 3.53 -15.52 14.90
C ASP A 108 5.00 -15.58 14.46
N GLU A 109 5.31 -16.54 13.63
CA GLU A 109 6.59 -16.68 12.97
C GLU A 109 6.50 -15.99 11.60
N ILE A 110 7.48 -15.17 11.28
CA ILE A 110 7.63 -14.52 9.98
C ILE A 110 9.03 -14.73 9.46
N ALA A 111 9.14 -15.02 8.17
CA ALA A 111 10.40 -15.03 7.44
C ALA A 111 10.24 -14.31 6.10
N VAL A 112 11.34 -13.77 5.60
CA VAL A 112 11.41 -13.16 4.26
C VAL A 112 12.34 -14.00 3.42
N VAL A 113 11.84 -14.53 2.30
CA VAL A 113 12.56 -15.53 1.51
C VAL A 113 12.76 -15.10 0.06
N ASP A 114 13.85 -15.59 -0.54
CA ASP A 114 14.12 -15.45 -1.97
C ASP A 114 13.26 -16.40 -2.83
N ASP A 115 13.51 -16.42 -4.14
CA ASP A 115 12.81 -17.29 -5.09
C ASP A 115 13.12 -18.78 -4.89
N ASP A 116 14.24 -19.13 -4.23
CA ASP A 116 14.63 -20.48 -3.85
C ASP A 116 14.06 -20.91 -2.48
N GLY A 117 13.37 -20.00 -1.78
CA GLY A 117 12.80 -20.25 -0.45
C GLY A 117 13.82 -20.13 0.70
N ARG A 118 15.01 -19.53 0.45
CA ARG A 118 16.01 -19.28 1.49
C ARG A 118 15.74 -17.93 2.15
N GLU A 119 15.88 -17.86 3.47
CA GLU A 119 15.72 -16.59 4.19
C GLU A 119 16.80 -15.59 3.75
N VAL A 120 16.36 -14.35 3.45
CA VAL A 120 17.25 -13.25 3.09
C VAL A 120 17.67 -12.45 4.33
N PRO A 121 18.85 -11.79 4.29
CA PRO A 121 19.30 -10.92 5.36
C PRO A 121 18.31 -9.77 5.64
N ASP A 122 18.32 -9.27 6.87
CA ASP A 122 17.55 -8.08 7.25
C ASP A 122 17.89 -6.90 6.32
N GLY A 123 16.86 -6.20 5.85
CA GLY A 123 16.97 -5.10 4.91
C GLY A 123 16.95 -5.51 3.45
N GLU A 124 17.05 -6.78 3.11
CA GLU A 124 16.86 -7.27 1.75
C GLU A 124 15.38 -7.56 1.47
N ALA A 125 14.96 -7.37 0.21
CA ALA A 125 13.59 -7.61 -0.22
C ALA A 125 13.40 -9.10 -0.56
N GLY A 126 12.26 -9.66 -0.12
CA GLY A 126 11.85 -11.03 -0.43
C GLY A 126 10.38 -11.26 -0.19
N GLU A 127 9.91 -12.46 -0.47
CA GLU A 127 8.54 -12.86 -0.22
C GLU A 127 8.31 -13.09 1.29
N LEU A 128 7.28 -12.46 1.84
CA LEU A 128 6.87 -12.70 3.22
C LEU A 128 6.14 -14.03 3.32
N ILE A 129 6.62 -14.88 4.22
CA ILE A 129 5.95 -16.11 4.64
C ILE A 129 5.65 -16.06 6.13
N THR A 130 4.55 -16.66 6.56
CA THR A 130 4.10 -16.61 7.96
C THR A 130 3.50 -17.93 8.43
N ARG A 131 3.65 -18.19 9.72
CA ARG A 131 3.02 -19.30 10.42
C ARG A 131 2.68 -18.84 11.83
N GLY A 132 1.48 -19.16 12.31
CA GLY A 132 1.07 -18.74 13.65
C GLY A 132 -0.21 -19.42 14.13
N PRO A 133 -0.65 -19.12 15.35
CA PRO A 133 -1.80 -19.79 15.99
C PRO A 133 -3.13 -19.65 15.23
N TYR A 134 -3.30 -18.56 14.48
CA TYR A 134 -4.50 -18.28 13.70
C TYR A 134 -4.26 -18.30 12.18
N THR A 135 -3.07 -18.68 11.73
CA THR A 135 -2.82 -18.93 10.30
C THR A 135 -3.63 -20.16 9.86
N ILE A 136 -4.38 -20.02 8.77
CA ILE A 136 -5.16 -21.14 8.22
C ILE A 136 -4.22 -22.30 7.81
N ARG A 137 -4.71 -23.54 7.91
CA ARG A 137 -3.95 -24.72 7.51
C ARG A 137 -4.15 -25.10 6.05
N GLY A 138 -5.01 -24.39 5.34
CA GLY A 138 -5.29 -24.60 3.93
C GLY A 138 -6.65 -24.06 3.54
N TYR A 139 -6.83 -23.88 2.23
CA TYR A 139 -8.11 -23.52 1.63
C TYR A 139 -8.99 -24.76 1.48
N TYR A 140 -10.27 -24.60 1.75
CA TYR A 140 -11.24 -25.68 1.67
C TYR A 140 -11.39 -26.20 0.25
N ARG A 141 -11.25 -27.53 0.07
CA ARG A 141 -11.36 -28.24 -1.22
C ARG A 141 -10.51 -27.66 -2.36
N ALA A 142 -9.32 -27.15 -2.05
CA ALA A 142 -8.41 -26.55 -3.03
C ALA A 142 -6.98 -27.15 -2.92
N PRO A 143 -6.77 -28.45 -3.18
CA PRO A 143 -5.49 -29.11 -2.96
C PRO A 143 -4.36 -28.50 -3.79
N GLU A 144 -4.59 -28.20 -5.07
CA GLU A 144 -3.61 -27.57 -5.96
C GLU A 144 -3.17 -26.20 -5.43
N LYS A 145 -4.15 -25.35 -5.09
CA LYS A 145 -3.87 -24.04 -4.51
C LYS A 145 -3.12 -24.14 -3.18
N ASN A 146 -3.42 -25.15 -2.37
CA ASN A 146 -2.74 -25.36 -1.09
C ASN A 146 -1.27 -25.74 -1.28
N THR A 147 -0.94 -26.50 -2.32
CA THR A 147 0.44 -26.84 -2.65
C THR A 147 1.26 -25.60 -3.02
N GLU A 148 0.66 -24.62 -3.66
CA GLU A 148 1.30 -23.34 -4.01
C GLU A 148 1.37 -22.36 -2.84
N ALA A 149 0.29 -22.32 -2.03
CA ALA A 149 0.11 -21.32 -0.97
C ALA A 149 0.84 -21.67 0.33
N PHE A 150 1.25 -22.91 0.53
CA PHE A 150 1.91 -23.33 1.77
C PHE A 150 3.23 -24.03 1.47
N THR A 151 4.23 -23.77 2.33
CA THR A 151 5.50 -24.49 2.30
C THR A 151 5.34 -25.88 2.95
N ALA A 152 6.30 -26.77 2.73
CA ALA A 152 6.27 -28.13 3.31
C ALA A 152 6.29 -28.14 4.84
N ASP A 153 6.87 -27.12 5.46
CA ASP A 153 6.94 -26.91 6.91
C ASP A 153 5.80 -26.05 7.47
N GLY A 154 4.79 -25.74 6.63
CA GLY A 154 3.52 -25.15 7.03
C GLY A 154 3.48 -23.63 7.09
N PHE A 155 4.43 -22.92 6.50
CA PHE A 155 4.30 -21.47 6.32
C PHE A 155 3.33 -21.14 5.19
N TYR A 156 2.48 -20.14 5.42
CA TYR A 156 1.64 -19.55 4.40
C TYR A 156 2.44 -18.50 3.61
N ARG A 157 2.41 -18.59 2.29
CA ARG A 157 3.01 -17.62 1.36
C ARG A 157 2.04 -16.47 1.14
N MET A 158 2.36 -15.32 1.67
CA MET A 158 1.46 -14.16 1.58
C MET A 158 1.40 -13.57 0.16
N GLY A 159 2.43 -13.82 -0.65
CA GLY A 159 2.57 -13.25 -1.98
C GLY A 159 2.88 -11.74 -1.94
N ASP A 160 3.29 -11.23 -0.80
CA ASP A 160 3.74 -9.85 -0.62
C ASP A 160 5.27 -9.81 -0.56
N ILE A 161 5.86 -8.81 -1.21
CA ILE A 161 7.29 -8.52 -1.11
C ILE A 161 7.48 -7.49 -0.01
N VAL A 162 8.38 -7.82 0.90
CA VAL A 162 8.68 -6.97 2.06
C VAL A 162 10.18 -6.90 2.32
N ARG A 163 10.60 -5.89 3.10
CA ARG A 163 11.89 -5.89 3.82
C ARG A 163 11.61 -6.08 5.30
N LYS A 164 12.50 -6.77 5.98
CA LYS A 164 12.39 -7.06 7.42
C LYS A 164 13.59 -6.48 8.18
N TRP A 165 13.34 -5.94 9.37
CA TRP A 165 14.36 -5.56 10.36
C TRP A 165 13.90 -6.06 11.72
N GLY A 166 14.53 -7.13 12.21
CA GLY A 166 14.03 -7.84 13.37
C GLY A 166 12.61 -8.37 13.13
N ARG A 167 11.63 -7.88 13.88
CA ARG A 167 10.21 -8.24 13.67
C ARG A 167 9.40 -7.19 12.90
N ASN A 168 9.95 -6.01 12.65
CA ASN A 168 9.27 -5.00 11.83
C ASN A 168 9.44 -5.30 10.35
N ILE A 169 8.39 -5.09 9.58
CA ILE A 169 8.43 -5.21 8.14
C ILE A 169 8.06 -3.88 7.46
N GLN A 170 8.47 -3.74 6.22
CA GLN A 170 8.00 -2.71 5.30
C GLN A 170 7.50 -3.40 4.04
N ALA A 171 6.20 -3.31 3.76
CA ALA A 171 5.62 -3.82 2.54
C ALA A 171 6.10 -3.00 1.34
N GLU A 172 6.48 -3.70 0.26
CA GLU A 172 6.91 -3.10 -1.01
C GLU A 172 5.95 -3.43 -2.16
N GLY A 173 4.90 -4.19 -1.88
CA GLY A 173 3.84 -4.53 -2.83
C GLY A 173 3.66 -6.03 -3.02
N ARG A 174 2.81 -6.38 -3.99
CA ARG A 174 2.49 -7.78 -4.31
C ARG A 174 3.51 -8.37 -5.27
N ARG A 175 3.95 -9.62 -5.02
CA ARG A 175 4.83 -10.37 -5.93
C ARG A 175 4.30 -10.40 -7.38
N LYS A 176 3.01 -10.62 -7.55
CA LYS A 176 2.33 -10.63 -8.86
C LYS A 176 2.19 -9.25 -9.52
N ASP A 177 2.40 -8.18 -8.79
CA ASP A 177 2.35 -6.80 -9.26
C ASP A 177 3.74 -6.19 -9.41
N LEU A 178 4.82 -6.98 -9.18
CA LEU A 178 6.17 -6.58 -9.58
C LEU A 178 6.29 -6.62 -11.10
N ILE A 179 6.94 -5.62 -11.66
CA ILE A 179 7.30 -5.59 -13.08
C ILE A 179 8.70 -6.17 -13.22
N ASN A 180 8.84 -7.23 -14.02
CA ASN A 180 10.14 -7.86 -14.27
C ASN A 180 10.76 -7.31 -15.56
N ARG A 181 11.46 -6.20 -15.44
CA ARG A 181 12.10 -5.51 -16.55
C ARG A 181 13.49 -6.06 -16.80
N GLY A 182 13.59 -7.06 -17.67
CA GLY A 182 14.91 -7.64 -18.05
C GLY A 182 15.69 -8.20 -16.87
N GLY A 183 15.02 -8.72 -15.85
CA GLY A 183 15.63 -9.23 -14.61
C GLY A 183 15.58 -8.25 -13.44
N GLU A 184 15.44 -6.95 -13.70
CA GLU A 184 15.24 -5.95 -12.64
C GLU A 184 13.78 -5.97 -12.16
N LYS A 185 13.57 -6.13 -10.86
CA LYS A 185 12.23 -6.14 -10.23
C LYS A 185 11.84 -4.72 -9.83
N ILE A 186 10.75 -4.19 -10.40
CA ILE A 186 10.23 -2.86 -10.11
C ILE A 186 8.97 -3.01 -9.26
N SER A 187 8.99 -2.45 -8.05
CA SER A 187 7.79 -2.33 -7.22
C SER A 187 6.85 -1.27 -7.81
N CYS A 188 5.66 -1.69 -8.21
CA CYS A 188 4.64 -0.75 -8.67
C CYS A 188 4.33 0.29 -7.59
N GLU A 189 4.15 -0.14 -6.35
CA GLU A 189 3.79 0.73 -5.23
C GLU A 189 4.87 1.79 -4.95
N GLU A 190 6.14 1.41 -5.01
CA GLU A 190 7.25 2.35 -4.84
C GLU A 190 7.19 3.47 -5.89
N VAL A 191 7.03 3.11 -7.16
CA VAL A 191 6.96 4.09 -8.26
C VAL A 191 5.68 4.91 -8.19
N GLU A 192 4.54 4.30 -7.86
CA GLU A 192 3.26 4.99 -7.64
C GLU A 192 3.41 6.07 -6.55
N ASN A 193 4.10 5.77 -5.45
CA ASN A 193 4.37 6.73 -4.37
C ASN A 193 5.17 7.95 -4.87
N PHE A 194 6.16 7.75 -5.75
CA PHE A 194 6.88 8.86 -6.37
C PHE A 194 6.00 9.67 -7.33
N ILE A 195 5.16 9.01 -8.13
CA ILE A 195 4.23 9.68 -9.06
C ILE A 195 3.20 10.51 -8.30
N HIS A 196 2.70 10.02 -7.16
CA HIS A 196 1.76 10.76 -6.31
C HIS A 196 2.30 12.09 -5.77
N ARG A 197 3.63 12.25 -5.69
CA ARG A 197 4.26 13.52 -5.27
C ARG A 197 4.21 14.60 -6.36
N HIS A 198 3.84 14.25 -7.61
CA HIS A 198 3.69 15.22 -8.69
C HIS A 198 2.46 16.10 -8.45
N PRO A 199 2.57 17.46 -8.48
CA PRO A 199 1.48 18.36 -8.11
C PRO A 199 0.22 18.20 -8.99
N ALA A 200 0.37 17.88 -10.28
CA ALA A 200 -0.74 17.67 -11.20
C ALA A 200 -1.46 16.32 -11.01
N VAL A 201 -0.88 15.36 -10.27
CA VAL A 201 -1.42 14.01 -10.14
C VAL A 201 -2.38 13.93 -8.96
N LYS A 202 -3.60 13.46 -9.23
CA LYS A 202 -4.61 13.12 -8.21
C LYS A 202 -4.46 11.68 -7.75
N SER A 203 -4.25 10.76 -8.71
CA SER A 203 -4.08 9.33 -8.43
C SER A 203 -3.22 8.66 -9.49
N ALA A 204 -2.48 7.63 -9.12
CA ALA A 204 -1.59 6.89 -10.02
C ALA A 204 -1.72 5.39 -9.81
N CYS A 205 -1.51 4.64 -10.88
CA CYS A 205 -1.42 3.18 -10.86
C CYS A 205 -0.38 2.74 -11.89
N LEU A 206 0.61 1.95 -11.46
CA LEU A 206 1.63 1.38 -12.33
C LEU A 206 1.30 -0.08 -12.63
N VAL A 207 1.43 -0.46 -13.90
CA VAL A 207 1.24 -1.84 -14.32
C VAL A 207 2.32 -2.28 -15.29
N ALA A 208 2.56 -3.60 -15.35
CA ALA A 208 3.39 -4.20 -16.37
C ALA A 208 2.72 -4.10 -17.73
N MET A 209 3.49 -3.78 -18.77
CA MET A 209 3.12 -3.96 -20.16
C MET A 209 4.14 -4.88 -20.86
N PRO A 210 3.70 -5.77 -21.77
CA PRO A 210 4.61 -6.66 -22.50
C PRO A 210 5.63 -5.88 -23.32
N ASP A 211 6.89 -6.37 -23.35
CA ASP A 211 7.97 -5.83 -24.17
C ASP A 211 8.84 -6.95 -24.76
N ALA A 212 9.13 -6.87 -26.05
CA ALA A 212 9.86 -7.92 -26.76
C ALA A 212 11.34 -8.06 -26.32
N VAL A 213 11.95 -7.01 -25.74
CA VAL A 213 13.35 -6.97 -25.35
C VAL A 213 13.54 -7.27 -23.87
N PHE A 214 12.72 -6.61 -23.03
CA PHE A 214 12.84 -6.70 -21.57
C PHE A 214 11.84 -7.66 -20.94
N GLY A 215 10.98 -8.31 -21.73
CA GLY A 215 9.85 -9.10 -21.22
C GLY A 215 8.70 -8.21 -20.75
N GLU A 216 8.98 -7.33 -19.80
CA GLU A 216 8.01 -6.34 -19.30
C GLU A 216 8.64 -4.95 -19.20
N LYS A 217 7.77 -3.94 -19.33
CA LYS A 217 8.04 -2.52 -19.08
C LYS A 217 6.97 -1.91 -18.19
N ALA A 218 7.26 -0.75 -17.62
CA ALA A 218 6.33 -0.05 -16.73
C ALA A 218 5.46 0.94 -17.54
N CYS A 219 4.13 0.83 -17.36
CA CYS A 219 3.15 1.81 -17.83
C CYS A 219 2.50 2.49 -16.63
N ALA A 220 2.58 3.81 -16.57
CA ALA A 220 1.91 4.62 -15.57
C ALA A 220 0.55 5.07 -16.08
N PHE A 221 -0.51 4.73 -15.35
CA PHE A 221 -1.83 5.34 -15.50
C PHE A 221 -2.00 6.42 -14.45
N VAL A 222 -2.46 7.60 -14.86
CA VAL A 222 -2.68 8.71 -13.94
C VAL A 222 -4.06 9.35 -14.11
N ILE A 223 -4.65 9.75 -13.00
CA ILE A 223 -5.78 10.67 -12.97
C ILE A 223 -5.21 12.03 -12.55
N LEU A 224 -5.43 13.05 -13.34
CA LEU A 224 -4.96 14.40 -13.06
C LEU A 224 -5.94 15.16 -12.16
N ARG A 225 -5.44 16.19 -11.51
CA ARG A 225 -6.28 17.19 -10.82
C ARG A 225 -7.00 18.03 -11.87
N GLU A 226 -8.11 18.64 -11.48
CA GLU A 226 -8.91 19.49 -12.35
C GLU A 226 -8.08 20.66 -12.91
N GLY A 227 -8.12 20.86 -14.21
CA GLY A 227 -7.38 21.92 -14.91
C GLY A 227 -5.89 21.62 -15.16
N GLU A 228 -5.37 20.51 -14.65
CA GLU A 228 -3.97 20.13 -14.82
C GLU A 228 -3.71 19.31 -16.08
N SER A 229 -2.46 19.36 -16.54
CA SER A 229 -1.98 18.55 -17.67
C SER A 229 -0.63 17.94 -17.33
N LEU A 230 -0.34 16.77 -17.87
CA LEU A 230 0.93 16.07 -17.66
C LEU A 230 1.32 15.31 -18.92
N THR A 231 2.54 15.54 -19.40
CA THR A 231 3.12 14.79 -20.50
C THR A 231 4.03 13.68 -19.97
N PHE A 232 4.31 12.67 -20.79
CA PHE A 232 5.26 11.62 -20.46
C PHE A 232 6.65 12.18 -20.12
N GLU A 233 7.12 13.16 -20.88
CA GLU A 233 8.42 13.82 -20.65
C GLU A 233 8.40 14.61 -19.33
N GLY A 234 7.30 15.31 -19.03
CA GLY A 234 7.12 16.01 -17.76
C GLY A 234 7.19 15.07 -16.56
N LEU A 235 6.46 13.94 -16.62
CA LEU A 235 6.49 12.93 -15.58
C LEU A 235 7.90 12.35 -15.38
N THR A 236 8.55 11.93 -16.45
CA THR A 236 9.90 11.30 -16.36
C THR A 236 10.96 12.27 -15.87
N THR A 237 10.86 13.56 -16.26
CA THR A 237 11.75 14.63 -15.76
C THR A 237 11.56 14.84 -14.27
N PHE A 238 10.32 14.91 -13.80
CA PHE A 238 9.98 15.03 -12.39
C PHE A 238 10.55 13.85 -11.57
N LEU A 239 10.32 12.61 -12.03
CA LEU A 239 10.80 11.41 -11.36
C LEU A 239 12.33 11.34 -11.31
N ARG A 240 13.05 11.76 -12.37
CA ARG A 240 14.51 11.88 -12.34
C ARG A 240 14.99 12.92 -11.32
N GLY A 241 14.25 14.01 -11.16
CA GLY A 241 14.54 15.02 -10.14
C GLY A 241 14.44 14.47 -8.70
N LEU A 242 13.64 13.42 -8.49
CA LEU A 242 13.53 12.69 -7.23
C LEU A 242 14.60 11.60 -7.06
N GLN A 243 15.56 11.48 -7.99
CA GLN A 243 16.66 10.50 -7.97
C GLN A 243 16.21 9.04 -7.95
N ILE A 244 15.02 8.74 -8.50
CA ILE A 244 14.58 7.36 -8.69
C ILE A 244 15.54 6.64 -9.67
N ALA A 245 15.84 5.37 -9.40
CA ALA A 245 16.67 4.57 -10.27
C ALA A 245 16.11 4.53 -11.71
N SER A 246 16.97 4.71 -12.72
CA SER A 246 16.52 4.90 -14.11
C SER A 246 15.74 3.72 -14.68
N TYR A 247 16.02 2.49 -14.24
CA TYR A 247 15.27 1.31 -14.67
C TYR A 247 13.83 1.25 -14.12
N LYS A 248 13.53 2.02 -13.04
CA LYS A 248 12.21 2.14 -12.44
C LYS A 248 11.32 3.19 -13.11
N LEU A 249 11.87 4.02 -14.00
CA LEU A 249 11.09 5.03 -14.69
C LEU A 249 10.04 4.37 -15.60
N PRO A 250 8.78 4.84 -15.60
CA PRO A 250 7.80 4.40 -16.56
C PRO A 250 8.27 4.64 -18.00
N GLU A 251 7.92 3.76 -18.92
CA GLU A 251 8.17 3.90 -20.36
C GLU A 251 6.92 4.28 -21.14
N ARG A 252 5.76 4.33 -20.47
CA ARG A 252 4.50 4.79 -21.05
C ARG A 252 3.68 5.52 -19.99
N LEU A 253 2.94 6.55 -20.41
CA LEU A 253 1.99 7.30 -19.59
C LEU A 253 0.61 7.28 -20.26
N GLU A 254 -0.40 6.88 -19.50
CA GLU A 254 -1.80 6.96 -19.87
C GLU A 254 -2.53 7.89 -18.88
N VAL A 255 -3.14 8.95 -19.43
CA VAL A 255 -4.00 9.84 -18.64
C VAL A 255 -5.44 9.36 -18.76
N VAL A 256 -6.06 9.02 -17.64
CA VAL A 256 -7.42 8.49 -17.59
C VAL A 256 -8.28 9.34 -16.66
N THR A 257 -9.60 9.29 -16.85
CA THR A 257 -10.55 10.02 -15.99
C THR A 257 -10.94 9.24 -14.75
N GLN A 258 -10.85 7.91 -14.81
CA GLN A 258 -11.17 7.01 -13.68
C GLN A 258 -10.41 5.68 -13.82
N PHE A 259 -10.18 5.04 -12.70
CA PHE A 259 -9.69 3.66 -12.67
C PHE A 259 -10.83 2.65 -12.60
N PRO A 260 -10.67 1.44 -13.18
CA PRO A 260 -11.55 0.33 -12.92
C PRO A 260 -11.40 -0.10 -11.45
N LEU A 261 -12.52 -0.14 -10.72
CA LEU A 261 -12.53 -0.45 -9.29
C LEU A 261 -13.35 -1.71 -8.99
N SER A 262 -12.86 -2.50 -8.04
CA SER A 262 -13.65 -3.58 -7.43
C SER A 262 -14.78 -3.01 -6.57
N PRO A 263 -15.80 -3.82 -6.17
CA PRO A 263 -16.86 -3.38 -5.27
C PRO A 263 -16.38 -2.82 -3.92
N VAL A 264 -15.17 -3.19 -3.52
CA VAL A 264 -14.51 -2.71 -2.28
C VAL A 264 -13.53 -1.56 -2.52
N GLY A 265 -13.56 -0.94 -3.72
CA GLY A 265 -12.77 0.26 -4.05
C GLY A 265 -11.30 0.00 -4.41
N LYS A 266 -10.86 -1.25 -4.62
CA LYS A 266 -9.49 -1.55 -5.07
C LYS A 266 -9.36 -1.43 -6.58
N ILE A 267 -8.26 -0.82 -7.07
CA ILE A 267 -7.95 -0.71 -8.50
C ILE A 267 -7.74 -2.12 -9.09
N LEU A 268 -8.46 -2.40 -10.18
CA LEU A 268 -8.39 -3.66 -10.92
C LEU A 268 -7.23 -3.59 -11.94
N LYS A 269 -5.98 -3.76 -11.47
CA LYS A 269 -4.76 -3.67 -12.30
C LYS A 269 -4.78 -4.60 -13.52
N ARG A 270 -5.51 -5.73 -13.45
CA ARG A 270 -5.69 -6.63 -14.58
C ARG A 270 -6.37 -5.92 -15.76
N GLU A 271 -7.45 -5.20 -15.50
CA GLU A 271 -8.19 -4.48 -16.56
C GLU A 271 -7.33 -3.39 -17.21
N LEU A 272 -6.46 -2.72 -16.43
CA LEU A 272 -5.50 -1.76 -16.96
C LEU A 272 -4.46 -2.44 -17.86
N ARG A 273 -3.95 -3.62 -17.47
CA ARG A 273 -3.04 -4.42 -18.31
C ARG A 273 -3.70 -4.87 -19.61
N ASP A 274 -4.94 -5.35 -19.54
CA ASP A 274 -5.70 -5.80 -20.69
C ASP A 274 -5.95 -4.64 -21.67
N ALA A 275 -6.19 -3.42 -21.18
CA ALA A 275 -6.37 -2.21 -22.00
C ALA A 275 -5.09 -1.75 -22.74
N ILE A 276 -3.90 -2.12 -22.25
CA ILE A 276 -2.62 -1.81 -22.92
C ILE A 276 -2.37 -2.79 -24.08
N ALA A 277 -2.81 -4.04 -23.91
CA ALA A 277 -2.55 -5.11 -24.87
C ALA A 277 -3.53 -5.09 -26.06
N ALA A 278 -4.62 -4.33 -25.97
CA ALA A 278 -5.62 -4.13 -27.04
C ALA A 278 -5.20 -3.01 -27.98
#